data_dbd331855a4913283cab8009c4607b13
#
_entry.id   dbd331855a4913283cab8009c4607b13
#
_cell.length_a   1.000
_cell.length_b   1.000
_cell.length_c   1.000
_cell.angle_alpha   90.00
_cell.angle_beta   90.00
_cell.angle_gamma   90.00
#
_symmetry.space_group_name_H-M   'P 1'
#
loop_
_entity.id
_entity.type
_entity.pdbx_description
1 polymer ?
#
loop_
_entity_poly.entity_id
_entity_poly.type
_entity_poly.pdbx_seq_one_letter_code
_entity_poly.pdbx_strand_id
1 'polypeptide(L)'
;MKKIAYIAVVALAVVACNKEEGAKTLTVTPAEKTVFTDEDLPELSVSATPENALDGVTVEWTSSDPELVTVSPKGELALTVEDIEEKEKVVTITAKAGELSATCKLTIKGQIARYEVLDFTKDFGFKMLDRNIGAKSKEDAGYFYQWGKILPVASGNDTKVNEFYDKDWSPESKGFADWTVAENTPCPKGWSLPNDEQMKKVKAKLDIIGDWYYEMATDEDCAEAFAIVDKMALVECGQFKKESTTQKYLPTAKYFWTSYTFKDDADVSKVGTFEYNNFPTYSTKTGGSY
;
A
#
# COMPACT_ATOMS: atom_id res chain seq x y z
N MET A 1 -3.26 12.67 32.96
CA MET A 1 -2.29 13.77 32.81
C MET A 1 -1.64 13.63 31.43
N LYS A 2 -2.08 14.44 30.48
CA LYS A 2 -1.57 14.41 29.09
C LYS A 2 -0.25 15.18 29.06
N LYS A 3 0.86 14.49 28.74
CA LYS A 3 2.15 15.14 28.50
C LYS A 3 2.13 15.71 27.08
N ILE A 4 2.08 17.04 26.98
CA ILE A 4 2.30 17.76 25.73
C ILE A 4 3.81 17.82 25.53
N ALA A 5 4.31 17.15 24.48
CA ALA A 5 5.70 17.27 24.08
C ALA A 5 5.86 18.57 23.26
N TYR A 6 6.60 19.53 23.77
CA TYR A 6 7.04 20.69 23.01
C TYR A 6 8.21 20.27 22.12
N ILE A 7 8.04 20.32 20.81
CA ILE A 7 9.12 20.16 19.85
C ILE A 7 9.80 21.52 19.72
N ALA A 8 11.07 21.57 20.12
CA ALA A 8 11.89 22.76 19.98
C ALA A 8 12.30 22.93 18.50
N VAL A 9 11.90 24.02 17.88
CA VAL A 9 12.35 24.45 16.55
C VAL A 9 13.76 25.01 16.70
N VAL A 10 14.76 24.33 16.15
CA VAL A 10 16.12 24.85 16.06
C VAL A 10 16.22 25.72 14.81
N ALA A 11 16.15 27.01 14.99
CA ALA A 11 16.48 27.97 13.94
C ALA A 11 18.02 28.16 13.91
N LEU A 12 18.66 27.74 12.81
CA LEU A 12 20.07 28.04 12.59
C LEU A 12 20.20 29.46 12.04
N ALA A 13 20.60 30.41 12.90
CA ALA A 13 20.88 31.80 12.50
C ALA A 13 22.35 31.88 12.06
N VAL A 14 22.56 32.28 10.80
CA VAL A 14 23.88 32.73 10.33
C VAL A 14 23.97 34.23 10.52
N VAL A 15 24.87 34.70 11.43
CA VAL A 15 25.10 36.09 11.72
C VAL A 15 26.17 36.61 10.77
N ALA A 16 25.79 37.51 9.85
CA ALA A 16 26.72 38.39 9.16
C ALA A 16 26.62 39.79 9.77
N CYS A 17 27.73 40.24 10.38
CA CYS A 17 27.85 41.55 11.01
C CYS A 17 28.04 42.65 9.96
N ASN A 18 27.04 43.55 9.76
CA ASN A 18 27.24 44.98 9.56
C ASN A 18 25.91 45.75 9.64
N LYS A 19 25.92 46.76 10.54
CA LYS A 19 24.97 47.88 10.75
C LYS A 19 23.49 47.54 10.79
N GLU A 20 22.92 47.61 11.99
CA GLU A 20 21.53 47.95 12.39
C GLU A 20 20.37 47.58 11.46
N GLU A 21 20.50 46.55 10.64
CA GLU A 21 19.34 45.82 10.09
C GLU A 21 19.25 44.53 10.87
N GLY A 22 18.13 44.32 11.59
CA GLY A 22 17.85 43.07 12.28
C GLY A 22 18.11 41.84 11.38
N ALA A 23 18.61 40.74 11.96
CA ALA A 23 18.95 39.54 11.21
C ALA A 23 17.79 39.15 10.26
N LYS A 24 18.11 39.05 8.96
CA LYS A 24 17.15 38.61 7.95
C LYS A 24 17.04 37.09 7.99
N THR A 25 15.83 36.59 8.10
CA THR A 25 15.57 35.14 8.08
C THR A 25 14.54 34.81 7.04
N LEU A 26 14.69 33.63 6.41
CA LEU A 26 13.68 32.98 5.55
C LEU A 26 13.08 31.82 6.29
N THR A 27 11.79 31.59 6.08
CA THR A 27 11.08 30.43 6.68
C THR A 27 10.20 29.79 5.62
N VAL A 28 10.24 28.45 5.55
CA VAL A 28 9.30 27.65 4.75
C VAL A 28 8.32 26.97 5.69
N THR A 29 7.06 27.02 5.34
CA THR A 29 5.98 26.38 6.11
C THR A 29 5.20 25.43 5.20
N PRO A 30 5.01 24.16 5.61
CA PRO A 30 5.55 23.55 6.82
C PRO A 30 7.07 23.30 6.72
N ALA A 31 7.78 23.34 7.88
CA ALA A 31 9.21 23.02 7.93
C ALA A 31 9.49 21.52 7.75
N GLU A 32 8.51 20.69 8.13
CA GLU A 32 8.54 19.26 7.89
C GLU A 32 7.14 18.70 7.66
N LYS A 33 7.03 17.65 6.86
CA LYS A 33 5.79 16.94 6.61
C LYS A 33 6.07 15.47 6.23
N THR A 34 5.23 14.57 6.72
CA THR A 34 5.20 13.16 6.28
C THR A 34 3.91 12.93 5.52
N VAL A 35 4.01 12.29 4.35
CA VAL A 35 2.88 11.92 3.49
C VAL A 35 3.14 10.53 2.89
N PHE A 36 2.07 9.81 2.57
CA PHE A 36 2.18 8.61 1.75
C PHE A 36 2.14 8.99 0.26
N THR A 37 2.61 8.07 -0.59
CA THR A 37 2.64 8.29 -2.06
C THR A 37 1.26 8.46 -2.69
N ASP A 38 0.20 8.01 -2.03
CA ASP A 38 -1.20 8.16 -2.43
C ASP A 38 -1.94 9.29 -1.72
N GLU A 39 -1.21 10.18 -1.05
CA GLU A 39 -1.74 11.37 -0.38
C GLU A 39 -1.27 12.65 -1.08
N ASP A 40 -2.04 13.72 -0.92
CA ASP A 40 -1.68 15.04 -1.45
C ASP A 40 -0.42 15.59 -0.75
N LEU A 41 0.49 16.12 -1.54
CA LEU A 41 1.65 16.83 -1.02
C LEU A 41 1.23 18.14 -0.36
N PRO A 42 1.99 18.64 0.65
CA PRO A 42 1.66 19.90 1.31
C PRO A 42 1.85 21.10 0.37
N GLU A 43 1.00 22.10 0.53
CA GLU A 43 1.27 23.43 -0.02
C GLU A 43 2.40 24.08 0.78
N LEU A 44 3.41 24.61 0.07
CA LEU A 44 4.50 25.32 0.70
C LEU A 44 4.26 26.84 0.64
N SER A 45 4.55 27.52 1.75
CA SER A 45 4.60 28.97 1.81
C SER A 45 5.95 29.44 2.33
N VAL A 46 6.35 30.64 1.88
CA VAL A 46 7.61 31.31 2.29
C VAL A 46 7.27 32.60 2.99
N SER A 47 7.92 32.84 4.09
CA SER A 47 7.90 34.17 4.78
C SER A 47 9.32 34.58 5.16
N ALA A 48 9.51 35.89 5.39
CA ALA A 48 10.80 36.41 5.84
C ALA A 48 10.63 37.35 7.03
N THR A 49 11.70 37.52 7.79
CA THR A 49 11.77 38.53 8.84
C THR A 49 13.02 39.39 8.61
N PRO A 50 12.87 40.72 8.46
CA PRO A 50 11.59 41.42 8.37
C PRO A 50 10.80 41.06 7.09
N GLU A 51 9.48 41.28 7.10
CA GLU A 51 8.57 40.84 6.01
C GLU A 51 8.96 41.41 4.63
N ASN A 52 9.43 42.65 4.61
CA ASN A 52 9.92 43.32 3.40
C ASN A 52 11.26 42.76 2.87
N ALA A 53 11.88 41.77 3.51
CA ALA A 53 13.10 41.16 3.03
C ALA A 53 12.92 40.37 1.71
N LEU A 54 11.66 40.10 1.32
CA LEU A 54 11.30 39.49 0.05
C LEU A 54 10.88 40.48 -1.05
N ASP A 55 10.81 41.78 -0.76
CA ASP A 55 10.38 42.81 -1.73
C ASP A 55 11.34 42.83 -2.94
N GLY A 56 10.81 42.48 -4.12
CA GLY A 56 11.58 42.43 -5.36
C GLY A 56 12.57 41.28 -5.47
N VAL A 57 12.53 40.32 -4.56
CA VAL A 57 13.38 39.11 -4.57
C VAL A 57 12.60 37.92 -5.09
N THR A 58 13.16 37.26 -6.11
CA THR A 58 12.60 36.02 -6.60
C THR A 58 13.02 34.86 -5.67
N VAL A 59 12.06 34.05 -5.28
CA VAL A 59 12.33 32.78 -4.55
C VAL A 59 12.61 31.67 -5.54
N GLU A 60 13.78 31.07 -5.42
CA GLU A 60 14.18 29.90 -6.19
C GLU A 60 13.93 28.62 -5.36
N TRP A 61 13.31 27.63 -5.97
CA TRP A 61 13.00 26.37 -5.33
C TRP A 61 13.81 25.22 -5.92
N THR A 62 14.31 24.33 -5.08
CA THR A 62 15.02 23.12 -5.49
C THR A 62 14.62 21.93 -4.65
N SER A 63 14.63 20.74 -5.27
CA SER A 63 14.43 19.45 -4.61
C SER A 63 15.77 18.71 -4.54
N SER A 64 16.02 18.03 -3.42
CA SER A 64 17.20 17.15 -3.27
C SER A 64 17.07 15.84 -4.04
N ASP A 65 15.84 15.45 -4.40
CA ASP A 65 15.53 14.28 -5.21
C ASP A 65 14.40 14.62 -6.20
N PRO A 66 14.73 15.26 -7.35
CA PRO A 66 13.73 15.63 -8.34
C PRO A 66 13.18 14.41 -9.12
N GLU A 67 13.79 13.24 -9.00
CA GLU A 67 13.25 11.99 -9.55
C GLU A 67 12.12 11.43 -8.70
N LEU A 68 11.99 11.86 -7.45
CA LEU A 68 10.90 11.47 -6.56
C LEU A 68 9.89 12.61 -6.36
N VAL A 69 10.37 13.83 -6.05
CA VAL A 69 9.52 15.00 -5.83
C VAL A 69 10.07 16.17 -6.61
N THR A 70 9.28 16.70 -7.53
CA THR A 70 9.58 17.97 -8.22
C THR A 70 8.99 19.16 -7.47
N VAL A 71 9.57 20.33 -7.68
CA VAL A 71 9.04 21.61 -7.18
C VAL A 71 8.99 22.63 -8.31
N SER A 72 7.84 23.28 -8.49
CA SER A 72 7.67 24.34 -9.47
C SER A 72 8.34 25.65 -9.01
N PRO A 73 8.56 26.63 -9.92
CA PRO A 73 9.03 27.96 -9.54
C PRO A 73 8.10 28.70 -8.56
N LYS A 74 6.86 28.24 -8.38
CA LYS A 74 5.90 28.78 -7.41
C LYS A 74 5.90 28.05 -6.06
N GLY A 75 6.72 26.98 -5.91
CA GLY A 75 6.76 26.15 -4.71
C GLY A 75 5.72 25.02 -4.71
N GLU A 76 5.04 24.76 -5.83
CA GLU A 76 4.09 23.67 -5.96
C GLU A 76 4.86 22.35 -6.10
N LEU A 77 4.47 21.36 -5.31
CA LEU A 77 5.11 20.05 -5.28
C LEU A 77 4.34 19.04 -6.10
N ALA A 78 5.07 18.10 -6.74
CA ALA A 78 4.48 16.97 -7.40
C ALA A 78 5.35 15.71 -7.22
N LEU A 79 4.72 14.56 -6.91
CA LEU A 79 5.35 13.26 -7.00
C LEU A 79 5.55 12.90 -8.49
N THR A 80 6.68 12.27 -8.80
CA THR A 80 7.01 11.80 -10.16
C THR A 80 6.77 10.32 -10.33
N VAL A 81 6.44 9.63 -9.24
CA VAL A 81 6.19 8.18 -9.17
C VAL A 81 4.85 7.91 -8.47
N GLU A 82 4.23 6.78 -8.79
CA GLU A 82 2.98 6.36 -8.14
C GLU A 82 3.22 5.76 -6.75
N ASP A 83 4.35 5.07 -6.55
CA ASP A 83 4.75 4.48 -5.27
C ASP A 83 6.26 4.24 -5.22
N ILE A 84 6.80 3.95 -4.03
CA ILE A 84 8.21 3.58 -3.79
C ILE A 84 8.29 2.21 -3.12
N GLU A 85 9.39 1.48 -3.39
CA GLU A 85 9.63 0.13 -2.81
C GLU A 85 10.05 0.20 -1.35
N GLU A 86 10.73 1.28 -0.97
CA GLU A 86 11.16 1.50 0.40
C GLU A 86 10.00 1.94 1.28
N LYS A 87 10.09 1.66 2.57
CA LYS A 87 9.09 2.14 3.53
C LYS A 87 9.01 3.67 3.58
N GLU A 88 10.16 4.34 3.43
CA GLU A 88 10.22 5.81 3.39
C GLU A 88 11.47 6.31 2.69
N LYS A 89 11.35 7.50 2.08
CA LYS A 89 12.44 8.33 1.58
C LYS A 89 12.30 9.74 2.09
N VAL A 90 13.43 10.40 2.36
CA VAL A 90 13.47 11.80 2.81
C VAL A 90 13.93 12.69 1.67
N VAL A 91 13.11 13.69 1.34
CA VAL A 91 13.42 14.72 0.33
C VAL A 91 13.45 16.08 1.02
N THR A 92 14.49 16.86 0.74
CA THR A 92 14.60 18.25 1.22
C THR A 92 14.24 19.20 0.09
N ILE A 93 13.20 20.00 0.32
CA ILE A 93 12.83 21.11 -0.57
C ILE A 93 13.46 22.38 -0.01
N THR A 94 14.23 23.06 -0.83
CA THR A 94 14.93 24.30 -0.44
C THR A 94 14.34 25.48 -1.17
N ALA A 95 13.97 26.51 -0.41
CA ALA A 95 13.67 27.84 -0.91
C ALA A 95 14.88 28.75 -0.72
N LYS A 96 15.29 29.48 -1.75
CA LYS A 96 16.38 30.42 -1.70
C LYS A 96 15.91 31.81 -2.20
N ALA A 97 16.19 32.83 -1.44
CA ALA A 97 15.89 34.23 -1.77
C ALA A 97 17.15 35.09 -1.56
N GLY A 98 17.90 35.36 -2.65
CA GLY A 98 19.22 35.97 -2.56
C GLY A 98 20.19 35.08 -1.76
N GLU A 99 20.69 35.58 -0.63
CA GLU A 99 21.57 34.83 0.26
C GLU A 99 20.82 34.06 1.36
N LEU A 100 19.51 34.28 1.51
CA LEU A 100 18.69 33.58 2.49
C LEU A 100 18.25 32.25 1.93
N SER A 101 18.21 31.23 2.79
CA SER A 101 17.66 29.93 2.45
C SER A 101 16.88 29.32 3.60
N ALA A 102 15.85 28.54 3.27
CA ALA A 102 15.07 27.76 4.22
C ALA A 102 14.65 26.45 3.57
N THR A 103 14.33 25.45 4.38
CA THR A 103 14.04 24.11 3.90
C THR A 103 12.73 23.58 4.47
N CYS A 104 12.08 22.72 3.69
CA CYS A 104 11.05 21.79 4.15
C CYS A 104 11.59 20.36 4.02
N LYS A 105 11.53 19.60 5.11
CA LYS A 105 11.85 18.18 5.11
C LYS A 105 10.59 17.37 4.81
N LEU A 106 10.53 16.74 3.66
CA LEU A 106 9.45 15.82 3.31
C LEU A 106 9.90 14.37 3.58
N THR A 107 9.09 13.65 4.35
CA THR A 107 9.22 12.19 4.48
C THR A 107 8.14 11.54 3.63
N ILE A 108 8.52 10.99 2.49
CA ILE A 108 7.63 10.29 1.57
C ILE A 108 7.60 8.83 1.98
N LYS A 109 6.42 8.32 2.33
CA LYS A 109 6.21 6.92 2.69
C LYS A 109 5.59 6.15 1.53
N GLY A 110 6.22 5.02 1.17
CA GLY A 110 5.60 4.06 0.26
C GLY A 110 4.39 3.39 0.90
N GLN A 111 3.47 2.90 0.09
CA GLN A 111 2.28 2.19 0.57
C GLN A 111 2.64 0.97 1.43
N ILE A 112 3.79 0.34 1.16
CA ILE A 112 4.33 -0.77 1.96
C ILE A 112 4.58 -0.39 3.43
N ALA A 113 4.78 0.88 3.75
CA ALA A 113 4.99 1.35 5.14
C ALA A 113 3.74 1.20 6.03
N ARG A 114 2.56 0.94 5.43
CA ARG A 114 1.32 0.66 6.17
C ARG A 114 1.28 -0.76 6.75
N TYR A 115 2.16 -1.65 6.28
CA TYR A 115 2.11 -3.08 6.56
C TYR A 115 3.35 -3.56 7.31
N GLU A 116 3.18 -4.63 8.08
CA GLU A 116 4.28 -5.45 8.53
C GLU A 116 4.59 -6.53 7.47
N VAL A 117 5.86 -6.84 7.33
CA VAL A 117 6.31 -7.92 6.45
C VAL A 117 6.50 -9.18 7.28
N LEU A 118 5.70 -10.19 6.98
CA LEU A 118 5.82 -11.52 7.57
C LEU A 118 6.78 -12.34 6.72
N ASP A 119 7.85 -12.85 7.33
CA ASP A 119 8.84 -13.65 6.65
C ASP A 119 8.50 -15.14 6.78
N PHE A 120 8.01 -15.72 5.70
CA PHE A 120 7.76 -17.15 5.54
C PHE A 120 8.74 -17.80 4.55
N THR A 121 9.92 -17.20 4.36
CA THR A 121 10.93 -17.74 3.42
C THR A 121 11.30 -19.18 3.78
N LYS A 122 11.39 -19.51 5.08
CA LYS A 122 11.69 -20.86 5.55
C LYS A 122 10.55 -21.83 5.23
N ASP A 123 9.31 -21.42 5.39
CA ASP A 123 8.13 -22.31 5.31
C ASP A 123 7.63 -22.43 3.87
N PHE A 124 7.56 -21.30 3.14
CA PHE A 124 6.96 -21.21 1.82
C PHE A 124 7.90 -20.71 0.73
N GLY A 125 9.05 -20.11 1.09
CA GLY A 125 10.00 -19.52 0.15
C GLY A 125 9.61 -18.09 -0.28
N PHE A 126 8.71 -17.42 0.45
CA PHE A 126 8.31 -16.04 0.16
C PHE A 126 7.97 -15.26 1.43
N LYS A 127 7.80 -13.95 1.28
CA LYS A 127 7.30 -13.03 2.30
C LYS A 127 5.88 -12.60 1.95
N MET A 128 5.08 -12.24 2.94
CA MET A 128 3.75 -11.71 2.72
C MET A 128 3.47 -10.51 3.64
N LEU A 129 2.45 -9.74 3.33
CA LEU A 129 1.97 -8.68 4.18
C LEU A 129 1.15 -9.25 5.33
N ASP A 130 1.15 -8.56 6.47
CA ASP A 130 0.45 -8.98 7.69
C ASP A 130 -1.08 -8.87 7.60
N ARG A 131 -1.61 -8.33 6.51
CA ARG A 131 -3.06 -8.15 6.27
C ARG A 131 -3.35 -7.82 4.82
N ASN A 132 -4.63 -7.84 4.46
CA ASN A 132 -5.10 -7.53 3.12
C ASN A 132 -4.83 -6.06 2.74
N ILE A 133 -4.67 -5.80 1.44
CA ILE A 133 -4.50 -4.44 0.92
C ILE A 133 -5.71 -3.58 1.33
N GLY A 134 -5.42 -2.38 1.85
CA GLY A 134 -6.43 -1.43 2.34
C GLY A 134 -6.99 -1.75 3.73
N ALA A 135 -6.64 -2.87 4.34
CA ALA A 135 -7.04 -3.21 5.70
C ALA A 135 -6.36 -2.29 6.73
N LYS A 136 -7.14 -1.83 7.72
CA LYS A 136 -6.65 -0.98 8.82
C LYS A 136 -6.11 -1.80 9.99
N SER A 137 -6.54 -3.04 10.12
CA SER A 137 -6.09 -4.01 11.12
C SER A 137 -6.02 -5.41 10.51
N LYS A 138 -5.51 -6.38 11.27
CA LYS A 138 -5.44 -7.80 10.84
C LYS A 138 -6.82 -8.46 10.72
N GLU A 139 -7.83 -7.91 11.35
CA GLU A 139 -9.21 -8.40 11.34
C GLU A 139 -10.07 -7.73 10.24
N ASP A 140 -9.54 -6.69 9.59
CA ASP A 140 -10.25 -5.97 8.53
C ASP A 140 -10.11 -6.73 7.20
N ALA A 141 -11.19 -6.86 6.46
CA ALA A 141 -11.20 -7.49 5.14
C ALA A 141 -10.39 -6.72 4.08
N GLY A 142 -10.16 -5.42 4.28
CA GLY A 142 -9.46 -4.55 3.35
C GLY A 142 -10.28 -4.21 2.11
N TYR A 143 -9.63 -4.07 0.97
CA TYR A 143 -10.26 -3.74 -0.30
C TYR A 143 -10.60 -4.97 -1.10
N PHE A 144 -11.72 -4.89 -1.84
CA PHE A 144 -12.09 -5.85 -2.86
C PHE A 144 -11.74 -5.31 -4.24
N TYR A 145 -11.13 -6.14 -5.04
CA TYR A 145 -10.73 -5.81 -6.40
C TYR A 145 -11.39 -6.73 -7.40
N GLN A 146 -11.73 -6.19 -8.55
CA GLN A 146 -12.01 -7.01 -9.73
C GLN A 146 -10.69 -7.30 -10.44
N TRP A 147 -10.48 -8.53 -10.87
CA TRP A 147 -9.22 -8.93 -11.50
C TRP A 147 -8.91 -8.02 -12.69
N GLY A 148 -7.67 -7.55 -12.79
CA GLY A 148 -7.24 -6.59 -13.80
C GLY A 148 -7.56 -5.12 -13.52
N LYS A 149 -8.14 -4.79 -12.34
CA LYS A 149 -8.37 -3.40 -11.89
C LYS A 149 -7.40 -3.02 -10.78
N ILE A 150 -6.80 -1.84 -10.88
CA ILE A 150 -5.94 -1.28 -9.82
C ILE A 150 -6.73 -0.49 -8.78
N LEU A 151 -7.93 -0.01 -9.14
CA LEU A 151 -8.83 0.65 -8.20
C LEU A 151 -9.77 -0.37 -7.54
N PRO A 152 -9.98 -0.26 -6.23
CA PRO A 152 -10.88 -1.15 -5.52
C PRO A 152 -12.34 -0.94 -5.95
N VAL A 153 -13.08 -2.03 -6.06
CA VAL A 153 -14.52 -2.00 -6.38
C VAL A 153 -15.39 -1.97 -5.12
N ALA A 154 -14.82 -2.23 -3.96
CA ALA A 154 -15.46 -2.11 -2.66
C ALA A 154 -14.42 -2.10 -1.54
N SER A 155 -14.79 -1.68 -0.33
CA SER A 155 -14.03 -1.81 0.91
C SER A 155 -14.67 -2.84 1.85
N GLY A 156 -13.96 -3.24 2.90
CA GLY A 156 -14.36 -4.33 3.81
C GLY A 156 -15.76 -4.24 4.40
N ASN A 157 -16.31 -3.02 4.53
CA ASN A 157 -17.66 -2.79 5.10
C ASN A 157 -18.74 -2.52 4.05
N ASP A 158 -18.38 -2.51 2.77
CA ASP A 158 -19.35 -2.23 1.71
C ASP A 158 -20.21 -3.46 1.44
N THR A 159 -21.50 -3.24 1.25
CA THR A 159 -22.45 -4.30 0.89
C THR A 159 -22.70 -4.37 -0.62
N LYS A 160 -22.19 -3.40 -1.38
CA LYS A 160 -22.32 -3.29 -2.84
C LYS A 160 -21.03 -2.80 -3.45
N VAL A 161 -20.82 -3.18 -4.70
CA VAL A 161 -19.71 -2.64 -5.50
C VAL A 161 -20.00 -1.21 -5.94
N ASN A 162 -18.93 -0.45 -6.18
CA ASN A 162 -18.97 0.91 -6.69
C ASN A 162 -18.97 0.96 -8.24
N GLU A 163 -18.87 2.16 -8.79
CA GLU A 163 -18.87 2.42 -10.24
C GLU A 163 -17.65 1.86 -11.01
N PHE A 164 -16.58 1.49 -10.31
CA PHE A 164 -15.40 0.88 -10.94
C PHE A 164 -15.61 -0.60 -11.30
N TYR A 165 -16.68 -1.22 -10.78
CA TYR A 165 -17.00 -2.61 -11.10
C TYR A 165 -17.55 -2.72 -12.52
N ASP A 166 -16.98 -3.63 -13.30
CA ASP A 166 -17.43 -3.93 -14.67
C ASP A 166 -18.17 -5.27 -14.70
N LYS A 167 -19.49 -5.23 -14.87
CA LYS A 167 -20.35 -6.42 -14.92
C LYS A 167 -20.11 -7.31 -16.15
N ASP A 168 -19.57 -6.72 -17.22
CA ASP A 168 -19.34 -7.39 -18.50
C ASP A 168 -17.88 -7.88 -18.63
N TRP A 169 -17.08 -7.75 -17.57
CA TRP A 169 -15.69 -8.17 -17.54
C TRP A 169 -15.52 -9.68 -17.81
N SER A 170 -14.47 -10.01 -18.55
CA SER A 170 -13.89 -11.35 -18.68
C SER A 170 -12.36 -11.24 -18.68
N PRO A 171 -11.61 -12.34 -18.47
CA PRO A 171 -10.14 -12.33 -18.57
C PRO A 171 -9.59 -11.84 -19.91
N GLU A 172 -10.41 -11.81 -20.94
CA GLU A 172 -10.07 -11.37 -22.30
C GLU A 172 -10.54 -9.93 -22.59
N SER A 173 -11.16 -9.26 -21.62
CA SER A 173 -11.66 -7.89 -21.79
C SER A 173 -10.52 -6.91 -22.06
N LYS A 174 -10.72 -6.02 -23.03
CA LYS A 174 -9.75 -4.96 -23.32
C LYS A 174 -9.76 -3.90 -22.22
N GLY A 175 -8.58 -3.33 -21.95
CA GLY A 175 -8.44 -2.24 -20.97
C GLY A 175 -8.28 -2.71 -19.51
N PHE A 176 -8.12 -4.00 -19.29
CA PHE A 176 -7.76 -4.56 -18.01
C PHE A 176 -6.26 -4.89 -17.97
N ALA A 177 -5.65 -4.66 -16.82
CA ALA A 177 -4.27 -5.01 -16.60
C ALA A 177 -4.11 -6.53 -16.42
N ASP A 178 -3.04 -7.08 -16.96
CA ASP A 178 -2.69 -8.49 -16.76
C ASP A 178 -2.00 -8.66 -15.39
N TRP A 179 -2.69 -9.21 -14.42
CA TRP A 179 -2.18 -9.42 -13.07
C TRP A 179 -1.18 -10.58 -12.93
N THR A 180 -0.88 -11.30 -14.04
CA THR A 180 0.29 -12.19 -14.06
C THR A 180 1.60 -11.40 -14.07
N VAL A 181 1.53 -10.12 -14.42
CA VAL A 181 2.64 -9.14 -14.36
C VAL A 181 2.51 -8.36 -13.05
N ALA A 182 3.53 -8.44 -12.20
CA ALA A 182 3.49 -7.90 -10.82
C ALA A 182 3.15 -6.40 -10.78
N GLU A 183 3.71 -5.62 -11.69
CA GLU A 183 3.53 -4.17 -11.77
C GLU A 183 2.10 -3.75 -12.14
N ASN A 184 1.32 -4.67 -12.67
CA ASN A 184 -0.07 -4.42 -13.04
C ASN A 184 -1.07 -4.68 -11.91
N THR A 185 -0.60 -5.17 -10.76
CA THR A 185 -1.46 -5.51 -9.62
C THR A 185 -1.70 -4.31 -8.70
N PRO A 186 -2.76 -4.32 -7.87
CA PRO A 186 -2.98 -3.28 -6.87
C PRO A 186 -2.06 -3.39 -5.65
N CYS A 187 -1.06 -4.26 -5.70
CA CYS A 187 -0.10 -4.43 -4.61
C CYS A 187 0.84 -3.22 -4.51
N PRO A 188 1.35 -2.89 -3.33
CA PRO A 188 2.43 -1.94 -3.17
C PRO A 188 3.61 -2.28 -4.08
N LYS A 189 4.38 -1.27 -4.50
CA LYS A 189 5.53 -1.47 -5.38
C LYS A 189 6.51 -2.50 -4.81
N GLY A 190 7.01 -3.38 -5.66
CA GLY A 190 7.88 -4.51 -5.25
C GLY A 190 7.12 -5.73 -4.70
N TRP A 191 5.80 -5.67 -4.64
CA TRP A 191 4.93 -6.77 -4.20
C TRP A 191 4.02 -7.24 -5.35
N SER A 192 3.53 -8.46 -5.24
CA SER A 192 2.64 -9.06 -6.23
C SER A 192 1.60 -9.95 -5.57
N LEU A 193 0.58 -10.29 -6.32
CA LEU A 193 -0.31 -11.38 -5.92
C LEU A 193 0.45 -12.71 -5.87
N PRO A 194 0.08 -13.62 -4.97
CA PRO A 194 0.68 -14.95 -4.91
C PRO A 194 0.38 -15.72 -6.20
N ASN A 195 1.36 -16.46 -6.69
CA ASN A 195 1.19 -17.37 -7.80
C ASN A 195 0.71 -18.77 -7.35
N ASP A 196 0.39 -19.62 -8.32
CA ASP A 196 -0.12 -20.98 -8.08
C ASP A 196 0.84 -21.83 -7.23
N GLU A 197 2.16 -21.77 -7.49
CA GLU A 197 3.14 -22.55 -6.74
C GLU A 197 3.25 -22.10 -5.28
N GLN A 198 3.18 -20.80 -5.03
CA GLN A 198 3.16 -20.25 -3.68
C GLN A 198 1.91 -20.69 -2.93
N MET A 199 0.76 -20.63 -3.58
CA MET A 199 -0.51 -21.04 -2.95
C MET A 199 -0.60 -22.54 -2.72
N LYS A 200 0.00 -23.38 -3.57
CA LYS A 200 0.14 -24.83 -3.32
C LYS A 200 0.92 -25.14 -2.03
N LYS A 201 1.98 -24.37 -1.74
CA LYS A 201 2.74 -24.53 -0.49
C LYS A 201 1.93 -24.15 0.74
N VAL A 202 1.17 -23.04 0.65
CA VAL A 202 0.23 -22.63 1.72
C VAL A 202 -0.81 -23.73 1.92
N LYS A 203 -1.41 -24.22 0.82
CA LYS A 203 -2.41 -25.28 0.86
C LYS A 203 -1.88 -26.52 1.56
N ALA A 204 -0.66 -26.94 1.28
CA ALA A 204 -0.06 -28.12 1.90
C ALA A 204 0.01 -28.03 3.43
N LYS A 205 0.24 -26.84 3.99
CA LYS A 205 0.18 -26.61 5.46
C LYS A 205 -1.26 -26.62 5.98
N LEU A 206 -2.20 -26.10 5.22
CA LEU A 206 -3.63 -26.14 5.59
C LEU A 206 -4.18 -27.56 5.54
N ASP A 207 -3.73 -28.37 4.58
CA ASP A 207 -4.11 -29.77 4.47
C ASP A 207 -3.67 -30.58 5.71
N ILE A 208 -2.50 -30.31 6.28
CA ILE A 208 -2.05 -30.95 7.55
C ILE A 208 -3.06 -30.70 8.68
N ILE A 209 -3.60 -29.48 8.79
CA ILE A 209 -4.63 -29.15 9.79
C ILE A 209 -5.92 -29.96 9.53
N GLY A 210 -6.30 -30.11 8.27
CA GLY A 210 -7.43 -30.95 7.87
C GLY A 210 -7.20 -32.43 8.17
N ASP A 211 -6.03 -32.96 7.83
CA ASP A 211 -5.65 -34.35 8.09
C ASP A 211 -5.61 -34.67 9.58
N TRP A 212 -5.14 -33.73 10.41
CA TRP A 212 -5.18 -33.90 11.87
C TRP A 212 -6.62 -34.05 12.38
N TYR A 213 -7.57 -33.25 11.87
CA TYR A 213 -8.98 -33.37 12.25
C TYR A 213 -9.54 -34.77 11.98
N TYR A 214 -9.04 -35.46 10.94
CA TYR A 214 -9.40 -36.81 10.61
C TYR A 214 -8.44 -37.89 11.19
N GLU A 215 -7.62 -37.48 12.17
CA GLU A 215 -6.64 -38.39 12.81
C GLU A 215 -5.58 -38.97 11.84
N MET A 216 -5.31 -38.26 10.73
CA MET A 216 -4.32 -38.68 9.71
C MET A 216 -2.97 -37.97 9.85
N ALA A 217 -2.87 -36.93 10.69
CA ALA A 217 -1.63 -36.22 11.00
C ALA A 217 -1.37 -36.20 12.51
N THR A 218 -0.11 -36.02 12.91
CA THR A 218 0.28 -35.96 14.32
C THR A 218 -0.06 -34.61 14.99
N ASP A 219 -0.20 -34.61 16.33
CA ASP A 219 -0.39 -33.40 17.10
C ASP A 219 0.76 -32.40 16.91
N GLU A 220 1.99 -32.89 16.73
CA GLU A 220 3.17 -32.03 16.52
C GLU A 220 3.14 -31.34 15.15
N ASP A 221 2.85 -32.08 14.08
CA ASP A 221 2.72 -31.54 12.72
C ASP A 221 1.60 -30.49 12.64
N CYS A 222 0.48 -30.78 13.31
CA CYS A 222 -0.65 -29.87 13.36
C CYS A 222 -0.33 -28.61 14.15
N ALA A 223 0.36 -28.70 15.30
CA ALA A 223 0.75 -27.55 16.09
C ALA A 223 1.68 -26.59 15.31
N GLU A 224 2.64 -27.13 14.54
CA GLU A 224 3.47 -26.34 13.64
C GLU A 224 2.65 -25.65 12.56
N ALA A 225 1.76 -26.41 11.89
CA ALA A 225 0.91 -25.88 10.84
C ALA A 225 -0.01 -24.76 11.35
N PHE A 226 -0.63 -24.92 12.53
CA PHE A 226 -1.43 -23.87 13.17
C PHE A 226 -0.60 -22.64 13.49
N ALA A 227 0.61 -22.78 14.05
CA ALA A 227 1.48 -21.66 14.37
C ALA A 227 1.87 -20.83 13.15
N ILE A 228 2.01 -21.45 11.98
CA ILE A 228 2.30 -20.79 10.72
C ILE A 228 1.05 -20.08 10.18
N VAL A 229 -0.08 -20.78 10.11
CA VAL A 229 -1.34 -20.27 9.55
C VAL A 229 -1.90 -19.11 10.38
N ASP A 230 -1.81 -19.19 11.71
CA ASP A 230 -2.24 -18.11 12.61
C ASP A 230 -1.50 -16.80 12.35
N LYS A 231 -0.19 -16.88 12.03
CA LYS A 231 0.59 -15.71 11.65
C LYS A 231 0.16 -15.08 10.33
N MET A 232 -0.41 -15.85 9.41
CA MET A 232 -0.81 -15.36 8.07
C MET A 232 -1.99 -14.39 8.12
N ALA A 233 -2.69 -14.27 9.25
CA ALA A 233 -3.85 -13.38 9.43
C ALA A 233 -4.86 -13.45 8.26
N LEU A 234 -5.15 -14.67 7.79
CA LEU A 234 -6.14 -14.93 6.76
C LEU A 234 -7.53 -14.63 7.33
N VAL A 235 -8.13 -13.52 6.93
CA VAL A 235 -9.43 -13.08 7.45
C VAL A 235 -10.60 -13.57 6.61
N GLU A 236 -11.75 -13.69 7.24
CA GLU A 236 -13.02 -13.96 6.57
C GLU A 236 -13.49 -12.69 5.89
N CYS A 237 -13.37 -12.61 4.58
CA CYS A 237 -13.68 -11.40 3.82
C CYS A 237 -14.93 -11.53 2.92
N GLY A 238 -15.41 -12.75 2.67
CA GLY A 238 -16.49 -12.96 1.70
C GLY A 238 -16.06 -12.65 0.27
N GLN A 239 -17.03 -12.48 -0.60
CA GLN A 239 -16.80 -12.16 -2.03
C GLN A 239 -17.98 -11.39 -2.62
N PHE A 240 -17.73 -10.61 -3.67
CA PHE A 240 -18.78 -10.12 -4.57
C PHE A 240 -18.88 -11.06 -5.77
N LYS A 241 -20.11 -11.41 -6.14
CA LYS A 241 -20.36 -12.28 -7.30
C LYS A 241 -20.79 -11.47 -8.51
N LYS A 242 -20.34 -11.85 -9.70
CA LYS A 242 -20.69 -11.23 -10.99
C LYS A 242 -22.19 -11.02 -11.17
N GLU A 243 -23.00 -11.96 -10.70
CA GLU A 243 -24.44 -11.96 -10.95
C GLU A 243 -25.26 -11.07 -10.02
N SER A 244 -24.72 -10.63 -8.88
CA SER A 244 -25.52 -9.90 -7.90
C SER A 244 -24.97 -8.56 -7.46
N THR A 245 -23.74 -8.19 -7.78
CA THR A 245 -23.05 -6.97 -7.29
C THR A 245 -23.20 -6.74 -5.77
N THR A 246 -23.78 -7.70 -5.07
CA THR A 246 -23.99 -7.69 -3.62
C THR A 246 -23.02 -8.68 -3.00
N GLN A 247 -22.34 -8.25 -1.96
CA GLN A 247 -21.41 -9.10 -1.24
C GLN A 247 -22.15 -10.35 -0.72
N LYS A 248 -21.67 -11.51 -1.13
CA LYS A 248 -22.04 -12.75 -0.51
C LYS A 248 -21.05 -13.03 0.62
N TYR A 249 -21.41 -12.65 1.81
CA TYR A 249 -20.64 -12.98 2.99
C TYR A 249 -20.80 -14.47 3.31
N LEU A 250 -19.68 -15.17 3.31
CA LEU A 250 -19.58 -16.55 3.79
C LEU A 250 -18.73 -16.50 5.06
N PRO A 251 -19.32 -16.57 6.26
CA PRO A 251 -18.60 -16.31 7.52
C PRO A 251 -17.45 -17.27 7.82
N THR A 252 -17.34 -18.35 7.06
CA THR A 252 -16.28 -19.36 7.24
C THR A 252 -15.33 -19.45 6.06
N ALA A 253 -15.49 -18.60 5.03
CA ALA A 253 -14.72 -18.68 3.79
C ALA A 253 -13.86 -17.44 3.57
N LYS A 254 -12.63 -17.69 3.12
CA LYS A 254 -11.63 -16.68 2.78
C LYS A 254 -11.30 -16.80 1.31
N TYR A 255 -11.46 -15.72 0.56
CA TYR A 255 -11.24 -15.68 -0.87
C TYR A 255 -10.17 -14.66 -1.21
N PHE A 256 -9.15 -15.11 -1.91
CA PHE A 256 -8.02 -14.27 -2.31
C PHE A 256 -7.74 -14.43 -3.80
N TRP A 257 -7.44 -13.32 -4.47
CA TRP A 257 -6.97 -13.36 -5.83
C TRP A 257 -5.55 -13.94 -5.90
N THR A 258 -5.27 -14.62 -7.02
CA THR A 258 -3.91 -15.05 -7.38
C THR A 258 -3.52 -14.46 -8.73
N SER A 259 -2.25 -14.45 -9.06
CA SER A 259 -1.75 -14.05 -10.38
C SER A 259 -1.85 -15.16 -11.44
N TYR A 260 -2.56 -16.25 -11.14
CA TYR A 260 -2.65 -17.41 -12.01
C TYR A 260 -3.80 -17.31 -13.00
N THR A 261 -3.53 -17.58 -14.26
CA THR A 261 -4.55 -17.73 -15.32
C THR A 261 -4.42 -19.12 -15.96
N PHE A 262 -5.52 -19.67 -16.42
CA PHE A 262 -5.55 -20.96 -17.08
C PHE A 262 -6.70 -21.04 -18.09
N LYS A 263 -6.67 -22.06 -18.93
CA LYS A 263 -7.78 -22.47 -19.79
C LYS A 263 -8.54 -23.61 -19.16
N ASP A 264 -9.87 -23.56 -19.16
CA ASP A 264 -10.68 -24.71 -18.76
C ASP A 264 -10.84 -25.72 -19.93
N ASP A 265 -11.55 -26.81 -19.69
CA ASP A 265 -11.78 -27.87 -20.69
C ASP A 265 -12.51 -27.37 -21.95
N ALA A 266 -13.18 -26.22 -21.89
CA ALA A 266 -13.83 -25.57 -23.01
C ALA A 266 -12.96 -24.50 -23.67
N ASP A 267 -11.66 -24.44 -23.38
CA ASP A 267 -10.68 -23.42 -23.83
C ASP A 267 -11.06 -21.98 -23.43
N VAL A 268 -11.85 -21.82 -22.38
CA VAL A 268 -12.24 -20.50 -21.85
C VAL A 268 -11.20 -20.04 -20.84
N SER A 269 -10.73 -18.79 -20.99
CA SER A 269 -9.80 -18.17 -20.06
C SER A 269 -10.43 -17.99 -18.68
N LYS A 270 -9.70 -18.38 -17.64
CA LYS A 270 -10.07 -18.27 -16.22
C LYS A 270 -8.95 -17.61 -15.45
N VAL A 271 -9.31 -17.02 -14.31
CA VAL A 271 -8.35 -16.49 -13.33
C VAL A 271 -8.43 -17.32 -12.06
N GLY A 272 -7.27 -17.50 -11.42
CA GLY A 272 -7.18 -18.30 -10.20
C GLY A 272 -7.60 -17.52 -8.97
N THR A 273 -8.31 -18.18 -8.07
CA THR A 273 -8.58 -17.71 -6.72
C THR A 273 -8.13 -18.76 -5.73
N PHE A 274 -7.69 -18.31 -4.56
CA PHE A 274 -7.46 -19.16 -3.42
C PHE A 274 -8.66 -19.04 -2.48
N GLU A 275 -9.31 -20.16 -2.20
CA GLU A 275 -10.41 -20.26 -1.26
C GLU A 275 -9.98 -21.09 -0.06
N TYR A 276 -10.15 -20.58 1.14
CA TYR A 276 -9.90 -21.27 2.39
C TYR A 276 -11.16 -21.25 3.25
N ASN A 277 -11.60 -22.41 3.68
CA ASN A 277 -12.72 -22.60 4.61
C ASN A 277 -12.19 -23.14 5.95
N ASN A 278 -12.66 -22.58 7.07
CA ASN A 278 -12.22 -22.95 8.42
C ASN A 278 -12.66 -24.34 8.88
N PHE A 279 -13.35 -25.13 8.06
CA PHE A 279 -13.79 -26.48 8.36
C PHE A 279 -13.39 -27.45 7.26
N PRO A 280 -13.15 -28.75 7.56
CA PRO A 280 -12.11 -29.62 6.99
C PRO A 280 -12.19 -29.91 5.49
N THR A 281 -12.88 -29.12 4.72
CA THR A 281 -12.89 -29.22 3.26
C THR A 281 -12.12 -28.04 2.67
N TYR A 282 -10.81 -28.17 2.55
CA TYR A 282 -10.02 -27.23 1.77
C TYR A 282 -10.27 -27.48 0.29
N SER A 283 -10.97 -26.59 -0.36
CA SER A 283 -11.02 -26.61 -1.81
C SER A 283 -10.20 -25.43 -2.35
N THR A 284 -9.08 -25.73 -2.97
CA THR A 284 -8.50 -24.82 -3.94
C THR A 284 -9.32 -24.96 -5.20
N LYS A 285 -10.28 -24.09 -5.41
CA LYS A 285 -10.88 -23.93 -6.73
C LYS A 285 -9.93 -23.07 -7.55
N THR A 286 -9.06 -23.71 -8.30
CA THR A 286 -8.45 -23.08 -9.45
C THR A 286 -9.56 -22.90 -10.49
N GLY A 287 -10.09 -21.67 -10.57
CA GLY A 287 -11.07 -21.35 -11.59
C GLY A 287 -12.42 -20.89 -11.07
N GLY A 288 -12.55 -19.59 -10.82
CA GLY A 288 -13.83 -18.93 -10.78
C GLY A 288 -14.02 -18.12 -12.05
N SER A 289 -15.10 -18.31 -12.78
CA SER A 289 -15.61 -17.30 -13.67
C SER A 289 -16.29 -16.25 -12.78
N TYR A 290 -15.71 -15.09 -12.64
CA TYR A 290 -16.31 -13.94 -11.98
C TYR A 290 -16.47 -12.80 -12.95
#